data_f168b0ea0805d47e0d988c9194e59018
#
_entry.id   f168b0ea0805d47e0d988c9194e59018
#
_cell.length_a   1.000
_cell.length_b   1.000
_cell.length_c   1.000
_cell.angle_alpha   90.00
_cell.angle_beta   90.00
_cell.angle_gamma   90.00
#
_symmetry.space_group_name_H-M   'P 1'
#
loop_
_entity.id
_entity.type
_entity.pdbx_description
1 polymer ?
#
loop_
_entity_poly.entity_id
_entity_poly.type
_entity_poly.pdbx_seq_one_letter_code
_entity_poly.pdbx_strand_id
1 'polypeptide(L)'
;MSTGYKYREVTVGMRGEVPDEEALAIIEAAGAQLSWGDNGFLNYISAPTTLKLPEGVRGRAFNLMPLGLNKRRGVERFCELRGIDREETLSIGDASSDFLMADATGLFFLVENGLKDPGAQAFLESHENAYVTDGRIVTGWINAMRALLAAKQ
;
A
#
# COMPACT_ATOMS: atom_id res chain seq x y z
N MET A 1 20.36 9.41 8.11
CA MET A 1 19.60 8.85 6.97
C MET A 1 19.56 7.34 7.12
N SER A 2 18.39 6.73 7.10
CA SER A 2 18.24 5.27 7.19
C SER A 2 18.78 4.62 5.91
N THR A 3 19.43 3.46 6.04
CA THR A 3 19.96 2.67 4.90
C THR A 3 18.89 1.94 4.10
N GLY A 4 17.61 2.27 4.29
CA GLY A 4 16.45 1.61 3.67
C GLY A 4 16.41 1.66 2.13
N TYR A 5 17.26 2.47 1.51
CA TYR A 5 17.39 2.54 0.04
C TYR A 5 18.41 1.55 -0.54
N LYS A 6 19.34 1.04 0.25
CA LYS A 6 20.55 0.34 -0.21
C LYS A 6 20.28 -0.90 -1.08
N TYR A 7 19.11 -1.53 -0.92
CA TYR A 7 18.72 -2.74 -1.65
C TYR A 7 17.41 -2.55 -2.43
N ARG A 8 17.01 -1.30 -2.69
CA ARG A 8 15.82 -0.98 -3.45
C ARG A 8 16.24 -0.43 -4.82
N GLU A 9 15.68 -0.98 -5.86
CA GLU A 9 15.97 -0.57 -7.24
C GLU A 9 15.03 0.53 -7.74
N VAL A 10 13.82 0.60 -7.19
CA VAL A 10 12.73 1.42 -7.74
C VAL A 10 12.25 2.48 -6.77
N THR A 11 12.41 2.28 -5.45
CA THR A 11 11.87 3.19 -4.43
C THR A 11 12.93 3.60 -3.43
N VAL A 12 12.81 4.82 -2.90
CA VAL A 12 13.63 5.29 -1.78
C VAL A 12 12.75 5.41 -0.55
N GLY A 13 13.02 4.58 0.46
CA GLY A 13 12.37 4.65 1.76
C GLY A 13 13.10 5.62 2.69
N MET A 14 12.39 6.59 3.25
CA MET A 14 12.92 7.59 4.17
C MET A 14 12.22 7.51 5.51
N ARG A 15 12.91 7.99 6.55
CA ARG A 15 12.40 8.06 7.92
C ARG A 15 12.79 9.42 8.49
N GLY A 16 11.81 10.13 9.05
CA GLY A 16 12.07 11.45 9.63
C GLY A 16 10.80 12.24 9.83
N GLU A 17 10.95 13.53 9.87
CA GLU A 17 9.90 14.51 9.76
C GLU A 17 10.21 15.36 8.52
N VAL A 18 9.31 15.35 7.56
CA VAL A 18 9.41 16.14 6.33
C VAL A 18 8.00 16.64 6.02
N PRO A 19 7.77 17.95 5.93
CA PRO A 19 6.50 18.49 5.46
C PRO A 19 6.25 18.08 4.01
N ASP A 20 5.06 17.56 3.72
CA ASP A 20 4.72 17.09 2.38
C ASP A 20 4.87 18.18 1.32
N GLU A 21 4.47 19.43 1.65
CA GLU A 21 4.59 20.57 0.75
C GLU A 21 6.05 20.87 0.36
N GLU A 22 6.98 20.76 1.31
CA GLU A 22 8.41 20.97 1.05
C GLU A 22 8.98 19.86 0.16
N ALA A 23 8.62 18.60 0.43
CA ALA A 23 9.05 17.48 -0.39
C ALA A 23 8.53 17.59 -1.83
N LEU A 24 7.26 17.94 -2.01
CA LEU A 24 6.64 18.12 -3.32
C LEU A 24 7.28 19.29 -4.09
N ALA A 25 7.55 20.42 -3.42
CA ALA A 25 8.22 21.58 -4.03
C ALA A 25 9.64 21.23 -4.53
N ILE A 26 10.39 20.42 -3.77
CA ILE A 26 11.73 19.95 -4.18
C ILE A 26 11.64 19.03 -5.40
N ILE A 27 10.67 18.11 -5.43
CA ILE A 27 10.47 17.20 -6.56
C ILE A 27 10.12 17.98 -7.83
N GLU A 28 9.22 18.95 -7.72
CA GLU A 28 8.82 19.82 -8.82
C GLU A 28 10.00 20.68 -9.32
N ALA A 29 10.74 21.33 -8.43
CA ALA A 29 11.90 22.15 -8.77
C ALA A 29 13.02 21.34 -9.46
N ALA A 30 13.13 20.06 -9.12
CA ALA A 30 14.07 19.14 -9.77
C ALA A 30 13.59 18.65 -11.15
N GLY A 31 12.35 18.92 -11.56
CA GLY A 31 11.73 18.37 -12.77
C GLY A 31 11.63 16.84 -12.76
N ALA A 32 11.64 16.23 -11.57
CA ALA A 32 11.69 14.79 -11.41
C ALA A 32 10.30 14.15 -11.55
N GLN A 33 10.19 13.08 -12.35
CA GLN A 33 8.96 12.31 -12.51
C GLN A 33 8.79 11.32 -11.35
N LEU A 34 8.62 11.87 -10.14
CA LEU A 34 8.54 11.11 -8.88
C LEU A 34 7.26 11.46 -8.12
N SER A 35 6.78 10.49 -7.36
CA SER A 35 5.70 10.67 -6.39
C SER A 35 6.23 10.53 -4.96
N TRP A 36 5.69 11.35 -4.08
CA TRP A 36 5.91 11.32 -2.64
C TRP A 36 4.76 10.61 -1.95
N GLY A 37 5.06 9.63 -1.12
CA GLY A 37 4.06 8.88 -0.37
C GLY A 37 4.39 8.87 1.12
N ASP A 38 3.45 9.34 1.94
CA ASP A 38 3.53 9.24 3.40
C ASP A 38 2.88 7.94 3.87
N ASN A 39 3.65 7.11 4.56
CA ASN A 39 3.20 5.83 5.14
C ASN A 39 2.84 5.95 6.63
N GLY A 40 2.67 7.16 7.14
CA GLY A 40 2.26 7.42 8.51
C GLY A 40 3.38 7.36 9.55
N PHE A 41 2.99 7.39 10.80
CA PHE A 41 3.91 7.47 11.93
C PHE A 41 4.70 6.18 12.13
N LEU A 42 5.97 6.34 12.45
CA LEU A 42 6.82 5.24 12.90
C LEU A 42 6.37 4.74 14.27
N ASN A 43 6.32 3.42 14.42
CA ASN A 43 6.26 2.79 15.72
C ASN A 43 7.68 2.52 16.25
N TYR A 44 7.79 2.13 17.52
CA TYR A 44 9.09 1.89 18.17
C TYR A 44 9.90 0.75 17.53
N ILE A 45 9.23 -0.18 16.82
CA ILE A 45 9.89 -1.31 16.12
C ILE A 45 10.50 -0.83 14.80
N SER A 46 9.79 0.03 14.08
CA SER A 46 10.20 0.49 12.75
C SER A 46 11.09 1.74 12.78
N ALA A 47 11.21 2.40 13.94
CA ALA A 47 12.07 3.57 14.08
C ALA A 47 13.54 3.16 14.11
N PRO A 48 14.39 3.66 13.18
CA PRO A 48 15.82 3.38 13.24
C PRO A 48 16.44 3.98 14.51
N THR A 49 17.33 3.25 15.15
CA THR A 49 18.06 3.75 16.35
C THR A 49 18.95 4.97 16.06
N THR A 50 19.27 5.17 14.78
CA THR A 50 20.06 6.33 14.30
C THR A 50 19.22 7.56 14.02
N LEU A 51 17.88 7.44 14.00
CA LEU A 51 16.98 8.56 13.76
C LEU A 51 16.89 9.41 15.03
N LYS A 52 17.43 10.63 14.95
CA LYS A 52 17.35 11.62 16.02
C LYS A 52 16.37 12.71 15.58
N LEU A 53 15.29 12.83 16.32
CA LEU A 53 14.29 13.88 16.13
C LEU A 53 14.25 14.81 17.35
N PRO A 54 13.77 16.04 17.23
CA PRO A 54 13.50 16.90 18.36
C PRO A 54 12.55 16.23 19.39
N GLU A 55 12.63 16.67 20.63
CA GLU A 55 11.75 16.18 21.70
C GLU A 55 10.28 16.43 21.33
N GLY A 56 9.42 15.42 21.53
CA GLY A 56 7.99 15.49 21.20
C GLY A 56 7.63 15.27 19.73
N VAL A 57 8.61 15.23 18.83
CA VAL A 57 8.39 14.99 17.40
C VAL A 57 8.33 13.48 17.12
N ARG A 58 7.23 13.04 16.47
CA ARG A 58 7.09 11.67 16.00
C ARG A 58 7.57 11.55 14.55
N GLY A 59 8.53 10.66 14.35
CA GLY A 59 8.98 10.33 12.99
C GLY A 59 7.90 9.67 12.16
N ARG A 60 7.96 9.92 10.86
CA ARG A 60 7.10 9.33 9.83
C ARG A 60 7.94 8.50 8.86
N ALA A 61 7.27 7.62 8.15
CA ALA A 61 7.85 6.85 7.06
C ALA A 61 7.36 7.41 5.72
N PHE A 62 8.28 7.60 4.80
CA PHE A 62 7.98 8.10 3.46
C PHE A 62 8.57 7.18 2.40
N ASN A 63 7.93 7.16 1.23
CA ASN A 63 8.48 6.57 0.03
C ASN A 63 8.53 7.60 -1.10
N LEU A 64 9.68 7.68 -1.76
CA LEU A 64 9.83 8.37 -3.02
C LEU A 64 9.85 7.30 -4.12
N MET A 65 8.98 7.42 -5.11
CA MET A 65 8.74 6.40 -6.14
C MET A 65 8.61 7.05 -7.52
N PRO A 66 8.87 6.32 -8.61
CA PRO A 66 8.49 6.79 -9.94
C PRO A 66 7.02 7.17 -10.02
N LEU A 67 6.72 8.23 -10.77
CA LEU A 67 5.35 8.69 -10.95
C LEU A 67 4.48 7.58 -11.58
N GLY A 68 3.29 7.37 -11.01
CA GLY A 68 2.36 6.34 -11.46
C GLY A 68 2.69 4.92 -10.99
N LEU A 69 3.78 4.72 -10.24
CA LEU A 69 4.05 3.43 -9.60
C LEU A 69 3.11 3.23 -8.41
N ASN A 70 2.32 2.16 -8.46
CA ASN A 70 1.42 1.74 -7.38
C ASN A 70 1.19 0.23 -7.44
N LYS A 71 0.47 -0.33 -6.46
CA LYS A 71 0.22 -1.77 -6.38
C LYS A 71 -0.61 -2.30 -7.55
N ARG A 72 -1.58 -1.52 -8.06
CA ARG A 72 -2.36 -1.84 -9.25
C ARG A 72 -1.45 -2.10 -10.45
N ARG A 73 -0.54 -1.16 -10.77
CA ARG A 73 0.39 -1.29 -11.89
C ARG A 73 1.29 -2.52 -11.75
N GLY A 74 1.67 -2.86 -10.53
CA GLY A 74 2.43 -4.08 -10.25
C GLY A 74 1.64 -5.35 -10.60
N VAL A 75 0.37 -5.40 -10.20
CA VAL A 75 -0.54 -6.52 -10.52
C VAL A 75 -0.79 -6.60 -12.02
N GLU A 76 -1.18 -5.51 -12.67
CA GLU A 76 -1.40 -5.43 -14.11
C GLU A 76 -0.18 -5.97 -14.88
N ARG A 77 1.01 -5.48 -14.52
CA ARG A 77 2.25 -5.90 -15.20
C ARG A 77 2.58 -7.37 -14.97
N PHE A 78 2.34 -7.89 -13.77
CA PHE A 78 2.52 -9.30 -13.48
C PHE A 78 1.59 -10.18 -14.32
N CYS A 79 0.31 -9.82 -14.39
CA CYS A 79 -0.70 -10.54 -15.19
C CYS A 79 -0.34 -10.52 -16.67
N GLU A 80 0.02 -9.37 -17.24
CA GLU A 80 0.49 -9.23 -18.61
C GLU A 80 1.65 -10.19 -18.92
N LEU A 81 2.68 -10.19 -18.05
CA LEU A 81 3.88 -11.02 -18.27
C LEU A 81 3.62 -12.53 -18.16
N ARG A 82 2.57 -12.92 -17.45
CA ARG A 82 2.20 -14.31 -17.19
C ARG A 82 1.05 -14.80 -18.06
N GLY A 83 0.38 -13.91 -18.79
CA GLY A 83 -0.82 -14.25 -19.56
C GLY A 83 -1.97 -14.70 -18.67
N ILE A 84 -2.13 -14.06 -17.51
CA ILE A 84 -3.20 -14.36 -16.53
C ILE A 84 -4.30 -13.32 -16.72
N ASP A 85 -5.53 -13.78 -16.92
CA ASP A 85 -6.69 -12.89 -17.02
C ASP A 85 -7.06 -12.30 -15.65
N ARG A 86 -7.57 -11.06 -15.65
CA ARG A 86 -7.97 -10.35 -14.44
C ARG A 86 -8.91 -11.20 -13.57
N GLU A 87 -9.86 -11.87 -14.19
CA GLU A 87 -10.90 -12.70 -13.58
C GLU A 87 -10.33 -13.94 -12.83
N GLU A 88 -9.12 -14.34 -13.17
CA GLU A 88 -8.41 -15.45 -12.51
C GLU A 88 -7.60 -15.01 -11.28
N THR A 89 -7.63 -13.72 -10.97
CA THR A 89 -6.81 -13.12 -9.91
C THR A 89 -7.64 -12.63 -8.74
N LEU A 90 -7.00 -12.59 -7.58
CA LEU A 90 -7.53 -11.94 -6.39
C LEU A 90 -6.45 -11.13 -5.70
N SER A 91 -6.88 -10.12 -4.98
CA SER A 91 -6.03 -9.34 -4.09
C SER A 91 -6.63 -9.20 -2.71
N ILE A 92 -5.77 -8.98 -1.72
CA ILE A 92 -6.16 -8.77 -0.32
C ILE A 92 -5.39 -7.56 0.21
N GLY A 93 -6.07 -6.67 0.91
CA GLY A 93 -5.45 -5.49 1.50
C GLY A 93 -6.16 -4.99 2.75
N ASP A 94 -5.57 -3.98 3.39
CA ASP A 94 -6.10 -3.37 4.62
C ASP A 94 -5.96 -1.84 4.68
N ALA A 95 -5.52 -1.22 3.60
CA ALA A 95 -5.28 0.22 3.55
C ALA A 95 -5.65 0.81 2.18
N SER A 96 -5.86 2.13 2.11
CA SER A 96 -6.19 2.85 0.88
C SER A 96 -5.19 2.61 -0.26
N SER A 97 -3.92 2.39 0.05
CA SER A 97 -2.91 2.03 -0.94
C SER A 97 -3.14 0.68 -1.63
N ASP A 98 -3.97 -0.19 -1.01
CA ASP A 98 -4.34 -1.51 -1.54
C ASP A 98 -5.59 -1.46 -2.41
N PHE A 99 -6.47 -0.50 -2.20
CA PHE A 99 -7.77 -0.41 -2.87
C PHE A 99 -7.64 -0.39 -4.39
N LEU A 100 -6.61 0.27 -4.91
CA LEU A 100 -6.33 0.30 -6.34
C LEU A 100 -6.12 -1.08 -6.98
N MET A 101 -5.81 -2.11 -6.19
CA MET A 101 -5.67 -3.46 -6.73
C MET A 101 -7.01 -4.07 -7.15
N ALA A 102 -8.13 -3.61 -6.60
CA ALA A 102 -9.46 -4.07 -6.99
C ALA A 102 -9.76 -3.81 -8.49
N ASP A 103 -9.21 -2.74 -9.04
CA ASP A 103 -9.32 -2.44 -10.48
C ASP A 103 -8.57 -3.45 -11.36
N ALA A 104 -7.52 -4.07 -10.82
CA ALA A 104 -6.62 -4.96 -11.54
C ALA A 104 -6.87 -6.45 -11.26
N THR A 105 -7.79 -6.80 -10.36
CA THR A 105 -8.10 -8.18 -9.98
C THR A 105 -9.59 -8.50 -10.11
N GLY A 106 -9.92 -9.76 -10.34
CA GLY A 106 -11.30 -10.24 -10.40
C GLY A 106 -12.01 -10.15 -9.05
N LEU A 107 -11.26 -10.36 -7.95
CA LEU A 107 -11.76 -10.23 -6.58
C LEU A 107 -10.79 -9.41 -5.73
N PHE A 108 -11.34 -8.62 -4.82
CA PHE A 108 -10.59 -7.93 -3.78
C PHE A 108 -11.19 -8.25 -2.41
N PHE A 109 -10.34 -8.63 -1.47
CA PHE A 109 -10.74 -8.80 -0.08
C PHE A 109 -10.14 -7.71 0.80
N LEU A 110 -11.02 -6.91 1.41
CA LEU A 110 -10.65 -5.98 2.47
C LEU A 110 -10.69 -6.73 3.80
N VAL A 111 -9.53 -6.90 4.47
CA VAL A 111 -9.54 -7.51 5.81
C VAL A 111 -10.22 -6.56 6.81
N GLU A 112 -10.94 -7.13 7.77
CA GLU A 112 -11.81 -6.39 8.73
C GLU A 112 -11.14 -5.15 9.35
N ASN A 113 -9.84 -5.23 9.66
CA ASN A 113 -9.13 -4.07 10.21
C ASN A 113 -8.98 -2.90 9.21
N GLY A 114 -9.10 -3.16 7.92
CA GLY A 114 -9.10 -2.15 6.87
C GLY A 114 -10.33 -1.25 6.87
N LEU A 115 -11.42 -1.66 7.51
CA LEU A 115 -12.62 -0.82 7.73
C LEU A 115 -12.35 0.45 8.55
N LYS A 116 -11.17 0.54 9.21
CA LYS A 116 -10.73 1.75 9.91
C LYS A 116 -10.19 2.83 8.98
N ASP A 117 -9.86 2.48 7.75
CA ASP A 117 -9.44 3.45 6.74
C ASP A 117 -10.63 4.36 6.40
N PRO A 118 -10.47 5.69 6.46
CA PRO A 118 -11.57 6.63 6.17
C PRO A 118 -12.19 6.47 4.78
N GLY A 119 -11.42 5.95 3.81
CA GLY A 119 -11.89 5.70 2.45
C GLY A 119 -12.58 4.35 2.25
N ALA A 120 -12.56 3.45 3.24
CA ALA A 120 -13.02 2.07 3.06
C ALA A 120 -14.49 1.95 2.66
N GLN A 121 -15.37 2.75 3.27
CA GLN A 121 -16.80 2.71 2.96
C GLN A 121 -17.07 3.11 1.50
N ALA A 122 -16.55 4.25 1.07
CA ALA A 122 -16.72 4.74 -0.30
C ALA A 122 -16.10 3.78 -1.33
N PHE A 123 -14.97 3.17 -0.99
CA PHE A 123 -14.33 2.15 -1.81
C PHE A 123 -15.24 0.93 -1.99
N LEU A 124 -15.80 0.36 -0.92
CA LEU A 124 -16.68 -0.81 -0.99
C LEU A 124 -17.98 -0.52 -1.77
N GLU A 125 -18.53 0.68 -1.65
CA GLU A 125 -19.71 1.10 -2.40
C GLU A 125 -19.45 1.26 -3.91
N SER A 126 -18.20 1.53 -4.29
CA SER A 126 -17.81 1.76 -5.69
C SER A 126 -17.25 0.53 -6.41
N HIS A 127 -17.01 -0.59 -5.70
CA HIS A 127 -16.38 -1.79 -6.25
C HIS A 127 -17.18 -3.04 -5.94
N GLU A 128 -17.98 -3.50 -6.89
CA GLU A 128 -18.81 -4.71 -6.76
C GLU A 128 -17.99 -6.00 -6.55
N ASN A 129 -16.70 -6.00 -6.92
CA ASN A 129 -15.78 -7.11 -6.74
C ASN A 129 -15.03 -7.06 -5.39
N ALA A 130 -15.34 -6.10 -4.50
CA ALA A 130 -14.71 -5.94 -3.21
C ALA A 130 -15.58 -6.48 -2.08
N TYR A 131 -15.01 -7.32 -1.22
CA TYR A 131 -15.68 -7.97 -0.11
C TYR A 131 -14.89 -7.81 1.19
N VAL A 132 -15.59 -7.64 2.31
CA VAL A 132 -14.95 -7.62 3.63
C VAL A 132 -14.80 -9.04 4.15
N THR A 133 -13.61 -9.38 4.64
CA THR A 133 -13.40 -10.69 5.26
C THR A 133 -13.94 -10.73 6.68
N ASP A 134 -14.39 -11.90 7.11
CA ASP A 134 -14.58 -12.18 8.54
C ASP A 134 -13.21 -12.39 9.20
N GLY A 135 -12.87 -11.49 10.13
CA GLY A 135 -11.62 -11.51 10.86
C GLY A 135 -10.55 -10.54 10.34
N ARG A 136 -9.61 -10.27 11.23
CA ARG A 136 -8.58 -9.25 11.09
C ARG A 136 -7.24 -9.86 10.67
N ILE A 137 -6.45 -9.09 9.93
CA ILE A 137 -5.05 -9.44 9.60
C ILE A 137 -4.99 -10.88 9.00
N VAL A 138 -4.20 -11.75 9.60
CA VAL A 138 -3.99 -13.14 9.14
C VAL A 138 -5.28 -13.97 9.18
N THR A 139 -6.14 -13.78 10.18
CA THR A 139 -7.41 -14.51 10.27
C THR A 139 -8.32 -14.16 9.09
N GLY A 140 -8.44 -12.88 8.73
CA GLY A 140 -9.20 -12.45 7.56
C GLY A 140 -8.66 -13.06 6.27
N TRP A 141 -7.33 -13.09 6.11
CA TRP A 141 -6.69 -13.73 4.96
C TRP A 141 -7.02 -15.23 4.87
N ILE A 142 -6.89 -15.97 5.98
CA ILE A 142 -7.20 -17.41 6.03
C ILE A 142 -8.67 -17.66 5.68
N ASN A 143 -9.59 -16.86 6.21
CA ASN A 143 -11.02 -17.01 5.97
C ASN A 143 -11.39 -16.74 4.51
N ALA A 144 -10.79 -15.70 3.88
CA ALA A 144 -10.94 -15.44 2.46
C ALA A 144 -10.49 -16.65 1.61
N MET A 145 -9.32 -17.22 1.90
CA MET A 145 -8.80 -18.39 1.17
C MET A 145 -9.69 -19.62 1.36
N ARG A 146 -10.18 -19.86 2.57
CA ARG A 146 -11.11 -20.98 2.83
C ARG A 146 -12.41 -20.85 2.05
N ALA A 147 -13.00 -19.64 2.01
CA ALA A 147 -14.22 -19.36 1.25
C ALA A 147 -14.03 -19.66 -0.25
N LEU A 148 -12.91 -19.20 -0.82
CA LEU A 148 -12.59 -19.45 -2.23
C LEU A 148 -12.38 -20.92 -2.55
N LEU A 149 -11.68 -21.67 -1.69
CA LEU A 149 -11.46 -23.10 -1.88
C LEU A 149 -12.77 -23.89 -1.76
N ALA A 150 -13.69 -23.48 -0.90
CA ALA A 150 -15.00 -24.09 -0.76
C ALA A 150 -15.90 -23.83 -1.98
N ALA A 151 -15.80 -22.64 -2.61
CA ALA A 151 -16.59 -22.30 -3.79
C ALA A 151 -16.14 -23.03 -5.08
N LYS A 152 -14.96 -23.68 -5.08
CA LYS A 152 -14.44 -24.46 -6.21
C LYS A 152 -14.83 -25.96 -6.16
N GLN A 153 -15.50 -26.40 -5.11
CA GLN A 153 -16.00 -27.78 -4.96
C GLN A 153 -17.46 -27.89 -5.41
#